data_f41c0e9228dc4dea353edd5ceb4e1675
#
_entry.id   f41c0e9228dc4dea353edd5ceb4e1675
#
_cell.length_a   1.000
_cell.length_b   1.000
_cell.length_c   1.000
_cell.angle_alpha   90.00
_cell.angle_beta   90.00
_cell.angle_gamma   90.00
#
_symmetry.space_group_name_H-M   'P 1'
#
loop_
_entity.id
_entity.type
_entity.pdbx_description
1 polymer ?
#
loop_
_entity_poly.entity_id
_entity_poly.type
_entity_poly.pdbx_seq_one_letter_code
_entity_poly.pdbx_strand_id
1 'polypeptide(L)'
;GLGKFNKILDIDFDNKCVVTQPGVTNLSITHAVKHKGYYYAPDPSSQLACSIGGNVAENSGGVHSLKYGTTTNNILGVEMVMMDGTICRIGGKTLDQEGYDLLGLICGSEGLLGVITEVTVKILKNPQTVKAALIGFPTIEDGGNCVTDIISNGITPAGMEIMDKALIDATEKFVHAGYPMDAEVLMIVELDGT
;
A
#
# COMPACT_ATOMS: atom_id res chain seq x y z
N GLY A 1 -10.98 -18.25 -12.82
CA GLY A 1 -10.30 -17.47 -11.76
C GLY A 1 -8.80 -17.63 -11.81
N LEU A 2 -8.07 -16.58 -11.47
CA LEU A 2 -6.58 -16.52 -11.53
C LEU A 2 -5.89 -17.10 -10.26
N GLY A 3 -6.63 -17.73 -9.34
CA GLY A 3 -6.07 -18.25 -8.08
C GLY A 3 -4.96 -19.31 -8.24
N LYS A 4 -4.81 -19.91 -9.42
CA LYS A 4 -3.68 -20.80 -9.74
C LYS A 4 -2.41 -20.04 -10.15
N PHE A 5 -2.51 -18.75 -10.50
CA PHE A 5 -1.40 -17.86 -10.81
C PHE A 5 -0.90 -17.21 -9.51
N ASN A 6 -0.27 -17.99 -8.64
CA ASN A 6 0.08 -17.59 -7.28
C ASN A 6 1.56 -17.77 -6.94
N LYS A 7 2.43 -17.70 -7.95
CA LYS A 7 3.88 -17.87 -7.76
C LYS A 7 4.58 -16.51 -7.78
N ILE A 8 5.57 -16.35 -6.91
CA ILE A 8 6.62 -15.37 -7.06
C ILE A 8 7.59 -15.93 -8.10
N LEU A 9 7.81 -15.20 -9.18
CA LEU A 9 8.59 -15.66 -10.33
C LEU A 9 10.05 -15.27 -10.21
N ASP A 10 10.33 -14.07 -9.71
CA ASP A 10 11.68 -13.55 -9.54
C ASP A 10 11.74 -12.57 -8.37
N ILE A 11 12.88 -12.53 -7.67
CA ILE A 11 13.18 -11.54 -6.62
C ILE A 11 14.54 -10.93 -6.96
N ASP A 12 14.53 -9.69 -7.38
CA ASP A 12 15.70 -8.95 -7.81
C ASP A 12 16.04 -7.86 -6.79
N PHE A 13 16.95 -8.17 -5.89
CA PHE A 13 17.38 -7.24 -4.85
C PHE A 13 18.24 -6.09 -5.37
N ASP A 14 18.93 -6.28 -6.49
CA ASP A 14 19.79 -5.24 -7.09
C ASP A 14 18.91 -4.14 -7.70
N ASN A 15 17.84 -4.52 -8.41
CA ASN A 15 16.83 -3.61 -8.94
C ASN A 15 15.70 -3.30 -7.96
N LYS A 16 15.73 -3.91 -6.75
CA LYS A 16 14.73 -3.71 -5.68
C LYS A 16 13.31 -3.96 -6.17
N CYS A 17 13.09 -5.06 -6.83
CA CYS A 17 11.77 -5.45 -7.35
C CYS A 17 11.49 -6.94 -7.19
N VAL A 18 10.20 -7.27 -7.28
CA VAL A 18 9.69 -8.64 -7.29
C VAL A 18 8.76 -8.80 -8.49
N VAL A 19 8.98 -9.86 -9.27
CA VAL A 19 8.06 -10.27 -10.34
C VAL A 19 7.18 -11.39 -9.81
N THR A 20 5.88 -11.20 -9.91
CA THR A 20 4.91 -12.12 -9.31
C THR A 20 3.68 -12.32 -10.20
N GLN A 21 3.03 -13.46 -10.04
CA GLN A 21 1.74 -13.74 -10.66
C GLN A 21 0.61 -13.03 -9.89
N PRO A 22 -0.52 -12.69 -10.55
CA PRO A 22 -1.57 -11.83 -9.98
C PRO A 22 -2.31 -12.41 -8.78
N GLY A 23 -2.29 -13.73 -8.59
CA GLY A 23 -2.95 -14.39 -7.45
C GLY A 23 -2.10 -14.45 -6.17
N VAL A 24 -0.86 -13.95 -6.18
CA VAL A 24 -0.05 -13.83 -4.96
C VAL A 24 -0.68 -12.78 -4.05
N THR A 25 -0.79 -13.07 -2.74
CA THR A 25 -1.33 -12.10 -1.80
C THR A 25 -0.32 -10.98 -1.52
N ASN A 26 -0.84 -9.79 -1.23
CA ASN A 26 -0.01 -8.62 -0.93
C ASN A 26 1.05 -8.93 0.12
N LEU A 27 0.65 -9.45 1.28
CA LEU A 27 1.55 -9.74 2.38
C LEU A 27 2.58 -10.84 2.05
N SER A 28 2.27 -11.76 1.14
CA SER A 28 3.20 -12.82 0.71
C SER A 28 4.44 -12.24 0.03
N ILE A 29 4.31 -11.10 -0.66
CA ILE A 29 5.44 -10.41 -1.28
C ILE A 29 6.41 -9.92 -0.18
N THR A 30 5.91 -9.24 0.85
CA THR A 30 6.71 -8.82 2.00
C THR A 30 7.36 -10.01 2.70
N HIS A 31 6.62 -11.10 2.92
CA HIS A 31 7.16 -12.30 3.56
C HIS A 31 8.33 -12.93 2.76
N ALA A 32 8.27 -12.88 1.43
CA ALA A 32 9.32 -13.42 0.58
C ALA A 32 10.65 -12.65 0.67
N VAL A 33 10.58 -11.34 0.93
CA VAL A 33 11.77 -10.45 0.91
C VAL A 33 12.25 -10.01 2.29
N LYS A 34 11.46 -10.24 3.35
CA LYS A 34 11.78 -9.76 4.71
C LYS A 34 13.12 -10.29 5.27
N HIS A 35 13.57 -11.46 4.83
CA HIS A 35 14.83 -12.05 5.27
C HIS A 35 16.07 -11.25 4.84
N LYS A 36 15.92 -10.32 3.88
CA LYS A 36 16.93 -9.35 3.45
C LYS A 36 16.67 -7.93 3.94
N GLY A 37 15.65 -7.74 4.81
CA GLY A 37 15.26 -6.44 5.33
C GLY A 37 14.53 -5.57 4.32
N TYR A 38 13.73 -6.17 3.44
CA TYR A 38 12.87 -5.50 2.48
C TYR A 38 11.39 -5.78 2.73
N TYR A 39 10.53 -4.93 2.20
CA TYR A 39 9.07 -5.07 2.24
C TYR A 39 8.41 -4.44 1.01
N TYR A 40 7.17 -4.80 0.76
CA TYR A 40 6.28 -4.16 -0.22
C TYR A 40 5.43 -3.12 0.53
N ALA A 41 5.51 -1.85 0.09
CA ALA A 41 5.00 -0.74 0.89
C ALA A 41 3.47 -0.63 0.96
N PRO A 42 2.69 -0.80 -0.13
CA PRO A 42 1.23 -0.76 -0.01
C PRO A 42 0.70 -1.87 0.90
N ASP A 43 -0.05 -1.48 1.92
CA ASP A 43 -0.48 -2.35 3.01
C ASP A 43 -1.98 -2.25 3.33
N PRO A 44 -2.87 -2.56 2.35
CA PRO A 44 -4.29 -2.55 2.61
C PRO A 44 -4.63 -3.45 3.81
N SER A 45 -5.66 -3.09 4.57
CA SER A 45 -6.12 -3.88 5.73
C SER A 45 -6.43 -5.34 5.36
N SER A 46 -6.78 -5.57 4.10
CA SER A 46 -7.02 -6.90 3.51
C SER A 46 -5.76 -7.62 3.00
N GLN A 47 -4.55 -7.14 3.28
CA GLN A 47 -3.28 -7.64 2.70
C GLN A 47 -3.02 -9.14 2.90
N LEU A 48 -3.65 -9.75 3.90
CA LEU A 48 -3.62 -11.22 4.11
C LEU A 48 -4.37 -11.99 3.02
N ALA A 49 -5.40 -11.38 2.42
CA ALA A 49 -6.36 -12.03 1.53
C ALA A 49 -6.37 -11.44 0.11
N CYS A 50 -6.14 -10.12 -0.04
CA CYS A 50 -6.15 -9.48 -1.34
C CYS A 50 -4.98 -9.95 -2.22
N SER A 51 -5.26 -10.14 -3.51
CA SER A 51 -4.26 -10.53 -4.49
C SER A 51 -3.61 -9.30 -5.12
N ILE A 52 -2.34 -9.41 -5.54
CA ILE A 52 -1.65 -8.29 -6.18
C ILE A 52 -2.32 -7.85 -7.49
N GLY A 53 -2.89 -8.79 -8.26
CA GLY A 53 -3.65 -8.45 -9.46
C GLY A 53 -4.92 -7.67 -9.15
N GLY A 54 -5.61 -7.98 -8.03
CA GLY A 54 -6.72 -7.18 -7.52
C GLY A 54 -6.25 -5.80 -7.06
N ASN A 55 -5.13 -5.71 -6.36
CA ASN A 55 -4.56 -4.43 -5.95
C ASN A 55 -4.24 -3.52 -7.14
N VAL A 56 -3.72 -4.08 -8.24
CA VAL A 56 -3.49 -3.32 -9.48
C VAL A 56 -4.82 -2.89 -10.09
N ALA A 57 -5.81 -3.78 -10.18
CA ALA A 57 -7.11 -3.47 -10.76
C ALA A 57 -7.84 -2.33 -10.03
N GLU A 58 -7.73 -2.28 -8.68
CA GLU A 58 -8.43 -1.31 -7.83
C GLU A 58 -7.55 -0.11 -7.41
N ASN A 59 -6.26 -0.11 -7.73
CA ASN A 59 -5.28 0.84 -7.21
C ASN A 59 -5.28 0.89 -5.67
N SER A 60 -5.19 -0.26 -5.04
CA SER A 60 -5.29 -0.38 -3.58
C SER A 60 -4.21 0.41 -2.86
N GLY A 61 -4.59 0.98 -1.73
CA GLY A 61 -3.71 1.65 -0.79
C GLY A 61 -3.86 1.07 0.61
N GLY A 62 -3.24 1.70 1.60
CA GLY A 62 -3.29 1.33 3.01
C GLY A 62 -2.90 2.49 3.91
N VAL A 63 -2.63 2.20 5.18
CA VAL A 63 -2.26 3.19 6.21
C VAL A 63 -1.06 4.04 5.79
N HIS A 64 -0.10 3.43 5.10
CA HIS A 64 1.14 4.09 4.71
C HIS A 64 1.10 4.77 3.33
N SER A 65 -0.10 4.90 2.73
CA SER A 65 -0.24 5.52 1.39
C SER A 65 0.16 7.00 1.35
N LEU A 66 0.06 7.71 2.47
CA LEU A 66 0.46 9.12 2.56
C LEU A 66 1.93 9.31 2.16
N LYS A 67 2.82 8.47 2.66
CA LYS A 67 4.26 8.55 2.39
C LYS A 67 4.70 7.72 1.21
N TYR A 68 4.17 6.51 1.09
CA TYR A 68 4.67 5.51 0.15
C TYR A 68 3.80 5.35 -1.10
N GLY A 69 2.66 6.03 -1.14
CA GLY A 69 1.71 5.96 -2.25
C GLY A 69 0.87 4.68 -2.25
N THR A 70 0.01 4.60 -3.25
CA THR A 70 -0.86 3.45 -3.53
C THR A 70 -0.16 2.44 -4.44
N THR A 71 -0.89 1.46 -4.96
CA THR A 71 -0.36 0.46 -5.88
C THR A 71 0.29 1.09 -7.12
N THR A 72 -0.33 2.11 -7.72
CA THR A 72 0.20 2.79 -8.93
C THR A 72 1.61 3.37 -8.73
N ASN A 73 1.94 3.81 -7.51
CA ASN A 73 3.26 4.35 -7.18
C ASN A 73 4.32 3.26 -6.93
N ASN A 74 3.88 2.01 -6.84
CA ASN A 74 4.70 0.88 -6.41
C ASN A 74 4.77 -0.27 -7.43
N ILE A 75 4.12 -0.14 -8.59
CA ILE A 75 4.30 -1.05 -9.73
C ILE A 75 5.34 -0.51 -10.70
N LEU A 76 6.14 -1.41 -11.26
CA LEU A 76 7.17 -1.10 -12.27
C LEU A 76 6.82 -1.67 -13.63
N GLY A 77 6.00 -2.71 -13.67
CA GLY A 77 5.58 -3.34 -14.91
C GLY A 77 4.46 -4.33 -14.73
N VAL A 78 3.79 -4.63 -15.82
CA VAL A 78 2.77 -5.68 -15.90
C VAL A 78 2.92 -6.46 -17.21
N GLU A 79 2.55 -7.74 -17.17
CA GLU A 79 2.14 -8.49 -18.35
C GLU A 79 0.63 -8.65 -18.30
N MET A 80 -0.03 -8.43 -19.42
CA MET A 80 -1.47 -8.59 -19.50
C MET A 80 -1.88 -9.22 -20.86
N VAL A 81 -3.01 -9.89 -20.84
CA VAL A 81 -3.66 -10.43 -22.01
C VAL A 81 -4.81 -9.51 -22.41
N MET A 82 -4.77 -8.98 -23.60
CA MET A 82 -5.79 -8.11 -24.18
C MET A 82 -7.02 -8.91 -24.62
N MET A 83 -8.11 -8.20 -24.95
CA MET A 83 -9.37 -8.82 -25.36
C MET A 83 -9.29 -9.68 -26.63
N ASP A 84 -8.32 -9.39 -27.51
CA ASP A 84 -8.04 -10.16 -28.73
C ASP A 84 -7.09 -11.35 -28.49
N GLY A 85 -6.64 -11.56 -27.24
CA GLY A 85 -5.68 -12.59 -26.87
C GLY A 85 -4.21 -12.18 -27.01
N THR A 86 -3.93 -10.97 -27.44
CA THR A 86 -2.55 -10.46 -27.53
C THR A 86 -1.95 -10.32 -26.14
N ILE A 87 -0.71 -10.82 -25.96
CA ILE A 87 0.07 -10.63 -24.75
C ILE A 87 0.85 -9.32 -24.87
N CYS A 88 0.64 -8.42 -23.92
CA CYS A 88 1.29 -7.12 -23.87
C CYS A 88 2.12 -7.00 -22.58
N ARG A 89 3.36 -6.51 -22.70
CA ARG A 89 4.22 -6.15 -21.57
C ARG A 89 4.39 -4.64 -21.53
N ILE A 90 4.13 -4.05 -20.37
CA ILE A 90 4.21 -2.60 -20.14
C ILE A 90 5.10 -2.40 -18.94
N GLY A 91 6.08 -1.49 -19.05
CA GLY A 91 7.09 -1.29 -18.03
C GLY A 91 8.13 -2.41 -17.97
N GLY A 92 8.79 -2.52 -16.83
CA GLY A 92 9.89 -3.48 -16.62
C GLY A 92 10.32 -3.51 -15.18
N LYS A 93 11.63 -3.56 -14.91
CA LYS A 93 12.23 -3.54 -13.57
C LYS A 93 12.67 -2.15 -13.13
N THR A 94 12.46 -1.12 -13.94
CA THR A 94 12.85 0.27 -13.68
C THR A 94 11.66 1.20 -13.87
N LEU A 95 11.78 2.43 -13.34
CA LEU A 95 10.74 3.45 -13.50
C LEU A 95 10.77 4.12 -14.87
N ASP A 96 11.87 3.96 -15.62
CA ASP A 96 12.02 4.56 -16.94
C ASP A 96 11.19 3.80 -17.97
N GLN A 97 10.22 4.51 -18.57
CA GLN A 97 9.37 4.00 -19.62
C GLN A 97 9.32 5.03 -20.74
N GLU A 98 9.40 4.55 -21.98
CA GLU A 98 9.20 5.40 -23.15
C GLU A 98 7.69 5.59 -23.42
N GLY A 99 7.29 6.81 -23.78
CA GLY A 99 5.94 7.12 -24.20
C GLY A 99 5.00 7.52 -23.07
N TYR A 100 3.73 7.13 -23.18
CA TYR A 100 2.69 7.45 -22.20
C TYR A 100 2.78 6.56 -20.96
N ASP A 101 2.30 7.07 -19.82
CA ASP A 101 2.16 6.31 -18.58
C ASP A 101 0.99 5.30 -18.68
N LEU A 102 1.26 4.18 -19.35
CA LEU A 102 0.30 3.10 -19.51
C LEU A 102 0.10 2.30 -18.21
N LEU A 103 1.07 2.29 -17.29
CA LEU A 103 0.89 1.65 -15.98
C LEU A 103 -0.14 2.41 -15.15
N GLY A 104 -0.08 3.74 -15.15
CA GLY A 104 -1.09 4.57 -14.50
C GLY A 104 -2.49 4.41 -15.10
N LEU A 105 -2.59 4.14 -16.40
CA LEU A 105 -3.87 3.83 -17.06
C LEU A 105 -4.45 2.48 -16.64
N ILE A 106 -3.59 1.46 -16.51
CA ILE A 106 -4.00 0.08 -16.18
C ILE A 106 -4.34 -0.05 -14.70
N CYS A 107 -3.58 0.62 -13.84
CA CYS A 107 -3.78 0.59 -12.41
C CYS A 107 -5.08 1.34 -12.06
N GLY A 108 -6.04 0.66 -11.46
CA GLY A 108 -7.37 1.20 -11.20
C GLY A 108 -8.36 1.03 -12.36
N SER A 109 -8.02 0.22 -13.36
CA SER A 109 -8.91 -0.05 -14.52
C SER A 109 -10.00 -1.09 -14.26
N GLU A 110 -10.07 -1.64 -13.04
CA GLU A 110 -11.05 -2.66 -12.62
C GLU A 110 -11.05 -3.91 -13.55
N GLY A 111 -9.92 -4.18 -14.22
CA GLY A 111 -9.80 -5.29 -15.17
C GLY A 111 -10.48 -5.07 -16.53
N LEU A 112 -10.98 -3.86 -16.81
CA LEU A 112 -11.71 -3.56 -18.05
C LEU A 112 -10.81 -3.49 -19.28
N LEU A 113 -9.49 -3.29 -19.12
CA LEU A 113 -8.54 -3.16 -20.22
C LEU A 113 -7.89 -4.47 -20.62
N GLY A 114 -7.95 -5.49 -19.78
CA GLY A 114 -7.35 -6.81 -20.03
C GLY A 114 -7.14 -7.60 -18.74
N VAL A 115 -6.57 -8.80 -18.89
CA VAL A 115 -6.31 -9.72 -17.78
C VAL A 115 -4.82 -9.69 -17.44
N ILE A 116 -4.47 -9.22 -16.24
CA ILE A 116 -3.09 -9.17 -15.75
C ILE A 116 -2.62 -10.59 -15.43
N THR A 117 -1.44 -10.98 -15.94
CA THR A 117 -0.82 -12.29 -15.75
C THR A 117 0.49 -12.24 -14.99
N GLU A 118 1.20 -11.10 -15.02
CA GLU A 118 2.37 -10.85 -14.18
C GLU A 118 2.36 -9.38 -13.71
N VAL A 119 2.92 -9.16 -12.51
CA VAL A 119 3.10 -7.82 -11.94
C VAL A 119 4.54 -7.72 -11.43
N THR A 120 5.23 -6.66 -11.82
CA THR A 120 6.52 -6.28 -11.24
C THR A 120 6.29 -5.16 -10.25
N VAL A 121 6.60 -5.42 -8.96
CA VAL A 121 6.42 -4.46 -7.87
C VAL A 121 7.77 -3.99 -7.34
N LYS A 122 7.82 -2.73 -6.91
CA LYS A 122 8.95 -2.16 -6.20
C LYS A 122 8.95 -2.64 -4.74
N ILE A 123 10.12 -2.99 -4.21
CA ILE A 123 10.32 -3.26 -2.79
C ILE A 123 11.24 -2.23 -2.17
N LEU A 124 11.00 -1.91 -0.91
CA LEU A 124 11.76 -0.92 -0.15
C LEU A 124 12.52 -1.60 0.98
N LYS A 125 13.63 -1.01 1.42
CA LYS A 125 14.27 -1.39 2.67
C LYS A 125 13.42 -0.99 3.86
N ASN A 126 13.39 -1.85 4.87
CA ASN A 126 12.75 -1.51 6.14
C ASN A 126 13.35 -0.22 6.71
N PRO A 127 12.53 0.68 7.26
CA PRO A 127 13.04 1.85 7.97
C PRO A 127 13.87 1.39 9.18
N GLN A 128 14.88 2.17 9.55
CA GLN A 128 15.74 1.85 10.70
C GLN A 128 15.03 2.14 12.02
N THR A 129 14.17 3.13 12.02
CA THR A 129 13.42 3.58 13.19
C THR A 129 11.97 3.84 12.82
N VAL A 130 11.08 3.42 13.70
CA VAL A 130 9.64 3.73 13.64
C VAL A 130 9.22 4.24 15.00
N LYS A 131 8.47 5.34 15.04
CA LYS A 131 7.87 5.91 16.25
C LYS A 131 6.42 6.26 15.98
N ALA A 132 5.55 5.89 16.89
CA ALA A 132 4.14 6.24 16.82
C ALA A 132 3.76 7.15 18.01
N ALA A 133 2.83 8.06 17.75
CA ALA A 133 2.18 8.88 18.77
C ALA A 133 0.68 8.69 18.69
N LEU A 134 0.04 8.54 19.87
CA LEU A 134 -1.41 8.58 20.03
C LEU A 134 -1.79 9.94 20.62
N ILE A 135 -2.67 10.67 19.96
CA ILE A 135 -3.05 12.05 20.30
C ILE A 135 -4.57 12.10 20.45
N GLY A 136 -5.06 12.56 21.61
CA GLY A 136 -6.48 12.80 21.85
C GLY A 136 -6.85 14.26 21.61
N PHE A 137 -8.01 14.49 20.99
CA PHE A 137 -8.54 15.84 20.73
C PHE A 137 -9.94 15.98 21.33
N PRO A 138 -10.28 17.18 21.83
CA PRO A 138 -11.60 17.47 22.38
C PRO A 138 -12.67 17.65 21.28
N THR A 139 -12.26 17.93 20.03
CA THR A 139 -13.17 18.09 18.89
C THR A 139 -12.59 17.48 17.62
N ILE A 140 -13.46 17.14 16.67
CA ILE A 140 -13.03 16.65 15.36
C ILE A 140 -12.29 17.74 14.55
N GLU A 141 -12.66 19.01 14.78
CA GLU A 141 -12.02 20.16 14.14
C GLU A 141 -10.57 20.32 14.59
N ASP A 142 -10.29 20.15 15.89
CA ASP A 142 -8.91 20.20 16.41
C ASP A 142 -8.05 19.08 15.79
N GLY A 143 -8.60 17.87 15.67
CA GLY A 143 -7.94 16.76 14.98
C GLY A 143 -7.63 17.07 13.52
N GLY A 144 -8.60 17.62 12.78
CA GLY A 144 -8.43 18.03 11.39
C GLY A 144 -7.41 19.17 11.21
N ASN A 145 -7.42 20.15 12.11
CA ASN A 145 -6.42 21.23 12.11
C ASN A 145 -5.02 20.70 12.35
N CYS A 146 -4.86 19.75 13.28
CA CYS A 146 -3.56 19.11 13.54
C CYS A 146 -3.01 18.39 12.30
N VAL A 147 -3.85 17.66 11.54
CA VAL A 147 -3.44 17.04 10.26
C VAL A 147 -2.95 18.10 9.30
N THR A 148 -3.69 19.20 9.14
CA THR A 148 -3.34 20.31 8.26
C THR A 148 -2.01 20.93 8.68
N ASP A 149 -1.80 21.14 9.97
CA ASP A 149 -0.57 21.74 10.51
C ASP A 149 0.64 20.82 10.29
N ILE A 150 0.51 19.52 10.51
CA ILE A 150 1.59 18.55 10.27
C ILE A 150 2.03 18.64 8.79
N ILE A 151 1.09 18.55 7.86
CA ILE A 151 1.39 18.54 6.43
C ILE A 151 1.92 19.89 5.95
N SER A 152 1.31 21.01 6.39
CA SER A 152 1.72 22.36 5.97
C SER A 152 3.11 22.75 6.49
N ASN A 153 3.56 22.14 7.59
CA ASN A 153 4.93 22.30 8.09
C ASN A 153 5.95 21.37 7.40
N GLY A 154 5.55 20.68 6.33
CA GLY A 154 6.45 19.83 5.54
C GLY A 154 6.78 18.49 6.17
N ILE A 155 6.02 18.07 7.20
CA ILE A 155 6.18 16.75 7.82
C ILE A 155 5.30 15.77 7.05
N THR A 156 5.91 14.68 6.56
CA THR A 156 5.20 13.59 5.89
C THR A 156 5.29 12.35 6.77
N PRO A 157 4.28 12.08 7.61
CA PRO A 157 4.25 10.85 8.40
C PRO A 157 4.19 9.62 7.52
N ALA A 158 4.67 8.49 8.03
CA ALA A 158 4.52 7.19 7.39
C ALA A 158 3.04 6.83 7.28
N GLY A 159 2.29 7.05 8.37
CA GLY A 159 0.84 6.89 8.42
C GLY A 159 0.20 7.89 9.37
N MET A 160 -1.04 8.26 9.09
CA MET A 160 -1.92 9.01 9.98
C MET A 160 -3.33 8.42 9.90
N GLU A 161 -3.86 8.02 11.04
CA GLU A 161 -5.20 7.45 11.16
C GLU A 161 -6.00 8.22 12.21
N ILE A 162 -7.25 8.52 11.89
CA ILE A 162 -8.18 9.21 12.80
C ILE A 162 -9.34 8.29 13.14
N MET A 163 -9.70 8.27 14.41
CA MET A 163 -10.89 7.58 14.92
C MET A 163 -11.81 8.59 15.60
N ASP A 164 -13.09 8.59 15.24
CA ASP A 164 -14.12 9.34 15.93
C ASP A 164 -14.55 8.63 17.23
N LYS A 165 -15.37 9.32 18.04
CA LYS A 165 -15.85 8.81 19.33
C LYS A 165 -16.55 7.47 19.21
N ALA A 166 -17.36 7.27 18.18
CA ALA A 166 -18.10 6.02 17.99
C ALA A 166 -17.14 4.83 17.74
N LEU A 167 -16.11 5.06 16.92
CA LEU A 167 -15.09 4.05 16.64
C LEU A 167 -14.18 3.80 17.85
N ILE A 168 -13.82 4.85 18.61
CA ILE A 168 -13.06 4.72 19.87
C ILE A 168 -13.82 3.82 20.84
N ASP A 169 -15.09 4.11 21.08
CA ASP A 169 -15.94 3.34 22.02
C ASP A 169 -16.11 1.89 21.58
N ALA A 170 -16.31 1.66 20.26
CA ALA A 170 -16.46 0.31 19.74
C ALA A 170 -15.15 -0.49 19.84
N THR A 171 -14.03 0.14 19.47
CA THR A 171 -12.71 -0.51 19.50
C THR A 171 -12.28 -0.81 20.94
N GLU A 172 -12.45 0.15 21.87
CA GLU A 172 -12.06 -0.07 23.26
C GLU A 172 -12.88 -1.19 23.92
N LYS A 173 -14.18 -1.28 23.63
CA LYS A 173 -15.03 -2.40 24.09
C LYS A 173 -14.59 -3.77 23.59
N PHE A 174 -13.99 -3.81 22.39
CA PHE A 174 -13.58 -5.07 21.76
C PHE A 174 -12.14 -5.45 22.08
N VAL A 175 -11.21 -4.49 21.98
CA VAL A 175 -9.76 -4.74 22.03
C VAL A 175 -9.19 -4.46 23.42
N HIS A 176 -9.81 -3.54 24.22
CA HIS A 176 -9.30 -3.06 25.50
C HIS A 176 -7.87 -2.49 25.39
N ALA A 177 -7.67 -1.60 24.40
CA ALA A 177 -6.37 -1.03 24.08
C ALA A 177 -5.90 0.04 25.10
N GLY A 178 -6.78 0.50 25.97
CA GLY A 178 -6.50 1.56 26.95
C GLY A 178 -6.54 2.96 26.35
N TYR A 179 -7.43 3.19 25.38
CA TYR A 179 -7.60 4.50 24.76
C TYR A 179 -8.13 5.55 25.75
N PRO A 180 -7.73 6.84 25.62
CA PRO A 180 -8.28 7.93 26.40
C PRO A 180 -9.76 8.14 26.04
N MET A 181 -10.66 7.66 26.91
CA MET A 181 -12.10 7.65 26.67
C MET A 181 -12.78 9.02 26.82
N ASP A 182 -12.05 10.03 27.28
CA ASP A 182 -12.47 11.43 27.36
C ASP A 182 -12.22 12.22 26.07
N ALA A 183 -11.51 11.65 25.10
CA ALA A 183 -11.30 12.26 23.79
C ALA A 183 -12.52 12.02 22.87
N GLU A 184 -12.88 13.05 22.10
CA GLU A 184 -13.87 12.96 21.02
C GLU A 184 -13.26 12.39 19.73
N VAL A 185 -11.95 12.59 19.56
CA VAL A 185 -11.18 12.10 18.41
C VAL A 185 -9.82 11.61 18.88
N LEU A 186 -9.38 10.47 18.36
CA LEU A 186 -8.00 9.98 18.48
C LEU A 186 -7.31 10.00 17.14
N MET A 187 -6.06 10.42 17.14
CA MET A 187 -5.19 10.31 15.97
C MET A 187 -3.94 9.48 16.31
N ILE A 188 -3.64 8.51 15.46
CA ILE A 188 -2.38 7.77 15.47
C ILE A 188 -1.51 8.34 14.37
N VAL A 189 -0.33 8.83 14.73
CA VAL A 189 0.66 9.33 13.78
C VAL A 189 1.90 8.45 13.87
N GLU A 190 2.32 7.91 12.75
CA GLU A 190 3.54 7.11 12.65
C GLU A 190 4.60 7.85 11.83
N LEU A 191 5.79 7.96 12.41
CA LEU A 191 6.98 8.51 11.75
C LEU A 191 8.01 7.40 11.61
N ASP A 192 8.58 7.27 10.42
CA ASP A 192 9.63 6.33 10.13
C ASP A 192 10.80 6.99 9.40
N GLY A 193 11.98 6.39 9.49
CA GLY A 193 13.18 6.95 8.86
C GLY A 193 14.46 6.25 9.27
N THR A 194 15.55 6.99 9.06
CA THR A 194 16.92 6.57 9.42
C THR A 194 17.29 7.08 10.80
#